data_6248ba013ef284e8e6175b2d2f2ff76c
#
_entry.id   6248ba013ef284e8e6175b2d2f2ff76c
#
_cell.length_a   1.000
_cell.length_b   1.000
_cell.length_c   1.000
_cell.angle_alpha   90.00
_cell.angle_beta   90.00
_cell.angle_gamma   90.00
#
_symmetry.space_group_name_H-M   'P 1'
#
loop_
_entity.id
_entity.type
_entity.pdbx_description
1 polymer ?
#
loop_
_entity_poly.entity_id
_entity_poly.type
_entity_poly.pdbx_seq_one_letter_code
_entity_poly.pdbx_strand_id
1 'polypeptide(L)'
;MLFRSFGGTISPGVRMRLRAMHEFTQKLPLLDWNSKNDNSEEKSDNQQNNFPNIQGNSTKDAILSGAINGVLMEIQGIICHFERLYEDLHIILCGGDAFYFEKSLKGTIFAHPKLVLYGLNRILQYNVKQNQF
;
A
#
# COMPACT_ATOMS: atom_id res chain seq x y z
N MET A 1 -5.53 16.45 25.10
CA MET A 1 -6.12 15.85 23.88
C MET A 1 -5.97 14.34 23.99
N LEU A 2 -7.05 13.60 24.18
CA LEU A 2 -7.00 12.14 24.29
C LEU A 2 -6.95 11.56 22.87
N PHE A 3 -5.84 10.92 22.50
CA PHE A 3 -5.75 10.14 21.28
C PHE A 3 -6.68 8.92 21.40
N ARG A 4 -7.69 8.84 20.56
CA ARG A 4 -8.60 7.71 20.50
C ARG A 4 -8.51 7.05 19.13
N SER A 5 -8.15 5.76 19.11
CA SER A 5 -8.29 4.96 17.90
C SER A 5 -9.76 4.57 17.73
N PHE A 6 -10.29 4.77 16.53
CA PHE A 6 -11.67 4.37 16.17
C PHE A 6 -11.73 2.98 15.53
N GLY A 7 -10.61 2.26 15.50
CA GLY A 7 -10.49 0.95 14.84
C GLY A 7 -9.96 1.08 13.41
N GLY A 8 -10.16 0.02 12.62
CA GLY A 8 -9.68 -0.05 11.24
C GLY A 8 -10.06 -1.36 10.58
N THR A 9 -9.56 -1.57 9.37
CA THR A 9 -9.73 -2.78 8.58
C THR A 9 -8.39 -3.47 8.36
N ILE A 10 -8.40 -4.79 8.24
CA ILE A 10 -7.23 -5.59 7.89
C ILE A 10 -7.53 -6.30 6.58
N SER A 11 -6.65 -6.14 5.61
CA SER A 11 -6.79 -6.71 4.28
C SER A 11 -5.44 -7.23 3.78
N PRO A 12 -5.42 -8.26 2.92
CA PRO A 12 -4.18 -8.79 2.38
C PRO A 12 -3.52 -7.78 1.44
N GLY A 13 -2.22 -7.52 1.65
CA GLY A 13 -1.40 -6.73 0.74
C GLY A 13 -1.09 -7.48 -0.57
N VAL A 14 -0.43 -6.80 -1.53
CA VAL A 14 -0.18 -7.33 -2.89
C VAL A 14 0.51 -8.69 -2.83
N ARG A 15 1.63 -8.82 -2.09
CA ARG A 15 2.36 -10.09 -2.00
C ARG A 15 1.55 -11.22 -1.38
N MET A 16 0.71 -10.91 -0.39
CA MET A 16 -0.19 -11.90 0.21
C MET A 16 -1.24 -12.37 -0.79
N ARG A 17 -1.79 -11.47 -1.61
CA ARG A 17 -2.77 -11.81 -2.67
C ARG A 17 -2.12 -12.71 -3.73
N LEU A 18 -0.92 -12.36 -4.21
CA LEU A 18 -0.18 -13.16 -5.19
C LEU A 18 0.12 -14.56 -4.66
N ARG A 19 0.60 -14.65 -3.42
CA ARG A 19 0.89 -15.91 -2.76
C ARG A 19 -0.37 -16.75 -2.54
N ALA A 20 -1.45 -16.15 -2.08
CA ALA A 20 -2.72 -16.84 -1.88
C ALA A 20 -3.29 -17.40 -3.19
N MET A 21 -3.23 -16.64 -4.29
CA MET A 21 -3.65 -17.12 -5.60
C MET A 21 -2.84 -18.33 -6.06
N HIS A 22 -1.54 -18.38 -5.79
CA HIS A 22 -0.71 -19.54 -6.08
C HIS A 22 -1.03 -20.73 -5.16
N GLU A 23 -1.03 -20.51 -3.85
CA GLU A 23 -1.16 -21.58 -2.85
C GLU A 23 -2.55 -22.23 -2.83
N PHE A 24 -3.60 -21.42 -3.05
CA PHE A 24 -4.99 -21.91 -2.99
C PHE A 24 -5.60 -22.23 -4.36
N THR A 25 -4.81 -22.20 -5.43
CA THR A 25 -5.23 -22.66 -6.75
C THR A 25 -4.23 -23.65 -7.32
N GLN A 26 -4.74 -24.60 -8.15
CA GLN A 26 -3.88 -25.68 -8.66
C GLN A 26 -2.94 -25.27 -9.80
N LYS A 27 -3.21 -24.14 -10.48
CA LYS A 27 -2.55 -23.81 -11.75
C LYS A 27 -1.99 -22.41 -11.86
N LEU A 28 -2.30 -21.52 -10.92
CA LEU A 28 -1.80 -20.17 -11.02
C LEU A 28 -0.33 -20.09 -10.59
N PRO A 29 0.56 -19.50 -11.41
CA PRO A 29 1.97 -19.38 -11.08
C PRO A 29 2.18 -18.43 -9.90
N LEU A 30 3.21 -18.67 -9.09
CA LEU A 30 3.68 -17.71 -8.13
C LEU A 30 4.38 -16.59 -8.89
N LEU A 31 3.89 -15.38 -8.74
CA LEU A 31 4.51 -14.18 -9.32
C LEU A 31 5.17 -13.38 -8.22
N ASP A 32 6.38 -12.93 -8.51
CA ASP A 32 7.05 -11.95 -7.64
C ASP A 32 6.67 -10.53 -8.05
N TRP A 33 6.46 -9.70 -7.05
CA TRP A 33 6.20 -8.28 -7.23
C TRP A 33 7.07 -7.48 -6.27
N ASN A 34 7.81 -6.55 -6.81
CA ASN A 34 8.68 -5.68 -6.05
C ASN A 34 8.45 -4.22 -6.45
N SER A 35 7.79 -3.46 -5.59
CA SER A 35 7.53 -2.04 -5.77
C SER A 35 8.79 -1.16 -5.92
N LYS A 36 9.97 -1.72 -5.63
CA LYS A 36 11.27 -1.02 -5.72
C LYS A 36 11.97 -1.18 -7.07
N ASN A 37 11.54 -2.13 -7.92
CA ASN A 37 12.23 -2.43 -9.18
C ASN A 37 11.83 -1.52 -10.36
N ASP A 38 11.16 -0.39 -10.10
CA ASP A 38 10.80 0.58 -11.13
C ASP A 38 11.98 1.42 -11.67
N ASN A 39 13.21 1.07 -11.29
CA ASN A 39 14.43 1.68 -11.84
C ASN A 39 15.07 0.85 -12.98
N SER A 40 14.39 -0.16 -13.52
CA SER A 40 14.88 -0.84 -14.72
C SER A 40 14.75 0.09 -15.93
N GLU A 41 15.90 0.40 -16.54
CA GLU A 41 16.12 1.34 -17.63
C GLU A 41 15.46 0.98 -18.98
N GLU A 42 14.52 0.04 -18.99
CA GLU A 42 13.68 -0.25 -20.16
C GLU A 42 12.40 0.60 -20.13
N LYS A 43 12.58 1.91 -20.22
CA LYS A 43 11.48 2.85 -20.47
C LYS A 43 11.10 2.76 -21.93
N SER A 44 10.03 2.06 -22.24
CA SER A 44 9.24 2.42 -23.41
C SER A 44 8.56 3.77 -23.13
N ASP A 45 8.77 4.75 -24.00
CA ASP A 45 8.45 6.19 -23.86
C ASP A 45 6.98 6.56 -23.58
N ASN A 46 6.09 5.62 -23.26
CA ASN A 46 4.64 5.84 -23.10
C ASN A 46 4.03 5.34 -21.78
N GLN A 47 4.81 4.97 -20.75
CA GLN A 47 4.23 4.51 -19.47
C GLN A 47 4.48 5.52 -18.34
N GLN A 48 3.61 6.53 -18.26
CA GLN A 48 3.55 7.47 -17.13
C GLN A 48 3.01 6.85 -15.82
N ASN A 49 2.49 5.62 -15.83
CA ASN A 49 2.01 4.91 -14.66
C ASN A 49 2.48 3.45 -14.70
N ASN A 50 3.33 3.05 -13.77
CA ASN A 50 3.82 1.67 -13.61
C ASN A 50 2.74 0.67 -13.10
N PHE A 51 1.46 1.00 -13.26
CA PHE A 51 0.37 0.11 -12.88
C PHE A 51 -0.01 -0.81 -14.03
N PRO A 52 -0.27 -2.09 -13.75
CA PRO A 52 -0.74 -3.01 -14.77
C PRO A 52 -2.10 -2.55 -15.32
N ASN A 53 -2.34 -2.77 -16.61
CA ASN A 53 -3.65 -2.53 -17.19
C ASN A 53 -4.71 -3.29 -16.40
N ILE A 54 -5.89 -2.67 -16.20
CA ILE A 54 -6.99 -3.31 -15.48
C ILE A 54 -7.40 -4.63 -16.14
N GLN A 55 -7.31 -4.71 -17.46
CA GLN A 55 -7.57 -5.90 -18.24
C GLN A 55 -6.23 -6.51 -18.67
N GLY A 56 -5.89 -7.66 -18.08
CA GLY A 56 -4.68 -8.40 -18.44
C GLY A 56 -4.87 -9.22 -19.71
N ASN A 57 -3.86 -9.24 -20.57
CA ASN A 57 -3.87 -9.99 -21.83
C ASN A 57 -3.26 -11.39 -21.70
N SER A 58 -2.70 -11.72 -20.57
CA SER A 58 -2.16 -13.03 -20.20
C SER A 58 -2.56 -13.42 -18.79
N THR A 59 -2.41 -14.69 -18.42
CA THR A 59 -2.64 -15.15 -17.05
C THR A 59 -1.77 -14.37 -16.06
N LYS A 60 -0.51 -14.09 -16.40
CA LYS A 60 0.40 -13.30 -15.58
C LYS A 60 -0.12 -11.88 -15.38
N ASP A 61 -0.52 -11.20 -16.46
CA ASP A 61 -1.02 -9.83 -16.39
C ASP A 61 -2.33 -9.75 -15.61
N ALA A 62 -3.23 -10.74 -15.79
CA ALA A 62 -4.47 -10.82 -15.06
C ALA A 62 -4.27 -11.00 -13.54
N ILE A 63 -3.30 -11.85 -13.14
CA ILE A 63 -2.93 -12.05 -11.72
C ILE A 63 -2.37 -10.75 -11.14
N LEU A 64 -1.41 -10.11 -11.84
CA LEU A 64 -0.81 -8.85 -11.37
C LEU A 64 -1.84 -7.74 -11.30
N SER A 65 -2.69 -7.61 -12.32
CA SER A 65 -3.78 -6.63 -12.32
C SER A 65 -4.73 -6.84 -11.14
N GLY A 66 -5.20 -8.06 -10.93
CA GLY A 66 -6.11 -8.38 -9.82
C GLY A 66 -5.50 -8.09 -8.44
N ALA A 67 -4.21 -8.39 -8.25
CA ALA A 67 -3.53 -8.13 -7.00
C ALA A 67 -3.27 -6.62 -6.78
N ILE A 68 -2.69 -5.94 -7.76
CA ILE A 68 -2.21 -4.55 -7.61
C ILE A 68 -3.36 -3.56 -7.74
N ASN A 69 -4.14 -3.63 -8.83
CA ASN A 69 -5.29 -2.74 -9.00
C ASN A 69 -6.38 -3.01 -7.96
N GLY A 70 -6.52 -4.27 -7.50
CA GLY A 70 -7.42 -4.61 -6.41
C GLY A 70 -7.08 -3.87 -5.12
N VAL A 71 -5.80 -3.82 -4.72
CA VAL A 71 -5.34 -3.04 -3.56
C VAL A 71 -5.55 -1.54 -3.77
N LEU A 72 -5.21 -1.02 -4.96
CA LEU A 72 -5.40 0.39 -5.28
C LEU A 72 -6.88 0.82 -5.14
N MET A 73 -7.79 0.04 -5.73
CA MET A 73 -9.23 0.32 -5.69
C MET A 73 -9.79 0.21 -4.28
N GLU A 74 -9.31 -0.74 -3.48
CA GLU A 74 -9.69 -0.89 -2.08
C GLU A 74 -9.27 0.33 -1.25
N ILE A 75 -8.01 0.77 -1.37
CA ILE A 75 -7.52 1.97 -0.69
C ILE A 75 -8.33 3.19 -1.13
N GLN A 76 -8.53 3.38 -2.44
CA GLN A 76 -9.30 4.51 -2.96
C GLN A 76 -10.76 4.50 -2.47
N GLY A 77 -11.37 3.32 -2.40
CA GLY A 77 -12.73 3.15 -1.87
C GLY A 77 -12.84 3.53 -0.39
N ILE A 78 -11.85 3.11 0.42
CA ILE A 78 -11.77 3.46 1.83
C ILE A 78 -11.57 4.97 2.01
N ILE A 79 -10.67 5.58 1.23
CA ILE A 79 -10.45 7.03 1.23
C ILE A 79 -11.75 7.77 0.92
N CYS A 80 -12.40 7.44 -0.20
CA CYS A 80 -13.66 8.07 -0.59
C CYS A 80 -14.77 7.90 0.47
N HIS A 81 -14.76 6.77 1.21
CA HIS A 81 -15.70 6.57 2.30
C HIS A 81 -15.46 7.57 3.44
N PHE A 82 -14.21 7.73 3.86
CA PHE A 82 -13.86 8.64 4.96
C PHE A 82 -13.95 10.12 4.57
N GLU A 83 -13.65 10.50 3.32
CA GLU A 83 -13.82 11.87 2.82
C GLU A 83 -15.27 12.36 2.90
N ARG A 84 -16.25 11.45 2.84
CA ARG A 84 -17.67 11.80 3.03
C ARG A 84 -18.05 12.01 4.49
N LEU A 85 -17.26 11.49 5.42
CA LEU A 85 -17.54 11.55 6.85
C LEU A 85 -16.78 12.67 7.57
N TYR A 86 -15.64 13.10 7.01
CA TYR A 86 -14.73 14.04 7.64
C TYR A 86 -14.26 15.11 6.65
N GLU A 87 -14.50 16.38 6.97
CA GLU A 87 -14.09 17.51 6.11
C GLU A 87 -12.58 17.73 6.10
N ASP A 88 -11.91 17.53 7.25
CA ASP A 88 -10.45 17.72 7.42
C ASP A 88 -9.71 16.38 7.50
N LEU A 89 -9.89 15.52 6.50
CA LEU A 89 -9.23 14.22 6.46
C LEU A 89 -7.77 14.34 6.03
N HIS A 90 -6.86 13.87 6.88
CA HIS A 90 -5.44 13.74 6.54
C HIS A 90 -5.11 12.26 6.33
N ILE A 91 -4.60 11.95 5.14
CA ILE A 91 -4.30 10.57 4.72
C ILE A 91 -2.79 10.37 4.73
N ILE A 92 -2.33 9.37 5.47
CA ILE A 92 -0.92 9.01 5.52
C ILE A 92 -0.77 7.55 5.11
N LEU A 93 0.00 7.32 4.05
CA LEU A 93 0.42 5.99 3.64
C LEU A 93 1.76 5.64 4.26
N CYS A 94 1.86 4.48 4.89
CA CYS A 94 3.11 3.98 5.43
C CYS A 94 3.34 2.51 5.04
N GLY A 95 4.59 2.06 5.18
CA GLY A 95 5.00 0.71 4.77
C GLY A 95 5.80 0.71 3.47
N GLY A 96 6.26 -0.48 3.08
CA GLY A 96 7.21 -0.66 1.97
C GLY A 96 6.68 -0.24 0.61
N ASP A 97 5.38 -0.37 0.39
CA ASP A 97 4.74 -0.13 -0.89
C ASP A 97 4.06 1.26 -0.98
N ALA A 98 4.22 2.11 0.06
CA ALA A 98 3.54 3.41 0.16
C ALA A 98 3.79 4.31 -1.06
N PHE A 99 5.06 4.46 -1.48
CA PHE A 99 5.42 5.30 -2.63
C PHE A 99 4.88 4.78 -3.96
N TYR A 100 4.69 3.47 -4.07
CA TYR A 100 4.12 2.89 -5.28
C TYR A 100 2.66 3.31 -5.46
N PHE A 101 1.87 3.23 -4.38
CA PHE A 101 0.45 3.56 -4.43
C PHE A 101 0.16 5.07 -4.39
N GLU A 102 1.00 5.85 -3.69
CA GLU A 102 0.82 7.31 -3.55
C GLU A 102 0.57 8.01 -4.90
N LYS A 103 1.38 7.68 -5.91
CA LYS A 103 1.33 8.30 -7.24
C LYS A 103 0.02 8.07 -7.99
N SER A 104 -0.72 7.02 -7.64
CA SER A 104 -1.94 6.61 -8.36
C SER A 104 -3.22 6.88 -7.56
N LEU A 105 -3.08 7.24 -6.30
CA LEU A 105 -4.21 7.63 -5.47
C LEU A 105 -4.54 9.11 -5.69
N LYS A 106 -5.84 9.42 -5.67
CA LYS A 106 -6.34 10.79 -5.79
C LYS A 106 -6.47 11.40 -4.40
N GLY A 107 -6.18 12.69 -4.27
CA GLY A 107 -6.32 13.45 -3.03
C GLY A 107 -4.99 13.89 -2.43
N THR A 108 -5.06 14.58 -1.29
CA THR A 108 -3.87 15.01 -0.53
C THR A 108 -3.39 13.85 0.35
N ILE A 109 -2.46 13.07 -0.20
CA ILE A 109 -1.92 11.89 0.46
C ILE A 109 -0.44 12.10 0.73
N PHE A 110 0.01 11.76 1.93
CA PHE A 110 1.40 11.83 2.33
C PHE A 110 1.97 10.42 2.48
N ALA A 111 2.93 10.04 1.64
CA ALA A 111 3.64 8.78 1.82
C ALA A 111 4.81 8.95 2.79
N HIS A 112 4.76 8.20 3.89
CA HIS A 112 5.82 8.18 4.89
C HIS A 112 6.18 6.73 5.27
N PRO A 113 6.99 6.03 4.45
CA PRO A 113 7.23 4.59 4.61
C PRO A 113 7.76 4.17 5.98
N LYS A 114 8.51 5.04 6.64
CA LYS A 114 9.16 4.79 7.95
C LYS A 114 8.39 5.34 9.15
N LEU A 115 7.14 5.79 8.97
CA LEU A 115 6.37 6.44 10.05
C LEU A 115 6.28 5.58 11.31
N VAL A 116 6.00 4.28 11.14
CA VAL A 116 5.91 3.33 12.25
C VAL A 116 7.24 3.23 13.01
N LEU A 117 8.37 3.21 12.31
CA LEU A 117 9.70 3.17 12.93
C LEU A 117 9.99 4.44 13.73
N TYR A 118 9.59 5.60 13.23
CA TYR A 118 9.71 6.87 13.99
C TYR A 118 8.83 6.84 15.23
N GLY A 119 7.61 6.34 15.13
CA GLY A 119 6.71 6.17 16.28
C GLY A 119 7.31 5.25 17.35
N LEU A 120 7.81 4.09 16.94
CA LEU A 120 8.48 3.14 17.85
C LEU A 120 9.72 3.74 18.52
N ASN A 121 10.55 4.45 17.76
CA ASN A 121 11.73 5.14 18.32
C ASN A 121 11.32 6.20 19.35
N ARG A 122 10.25 6.95 19.08
CA ARG A 122 9.72 7.95 20.02
C ARG A 122 9.26 7.33 21.34
N ILE A 123 8.56 6.19 21.26
CA ILE A 123 8.10 5.42 22.43
C ILE A 123 9.33 4.91 23.23
N LEU A 124 10.32 4.36 22.53
CA LEU A 124 11.55 3.88 23.17
C LEU A 124 12.27 5.00 23.92
N GLN A 125 12.46 6.16 23.28
CA GLN A 125 13.10 7.31 23.91
C GLN A 125 12.32 7.81 25.14
N TYR A 126 11.00 7.78 25.09
CA TYR A 126 10.17 8.15 26.24
C TYR A 126 10.36 7.19 27.41
N ASN A 127 10.35 5.88 27.16
CA ASN A 127 10.53 4.86 28.21
C ASN A 127 11.93 4.90 28.84
N VAL A 128 12.98 5.11 28.02
CA VAL A 128 14.36 5.23 28.53
C VAL A 128 14.50 6.43 29.45
N LYS A 129 13.88 7.56 29.13
CA LYS A 129 13.91 8.76 29.99
C LYS A 129 13.16 8.56 31.31
N GLN A 130 12.08 7.78 31.32
CA GLN A 130 11.34 7.48 32.57
C GLN A 130 12.08 6.50 33.49
N ASN A 131 12.89 5.59 32.95
CA ASN A 131 13.64 4.60 33.74
C ASN A 131 14.97 5.12 34.26
N GLN A 132 15.31 6.42 34.11
CA GLN A 132 16.50 7.05 34.61
C GLN A 132 16.28 7.81 35.96
N PHE A 133 15.14 7.58 36.64
CA PHE A 133 14.83 8.11 37.96
C PHE A 133 14.63 6.99 38.97
#